data_0610f5eaae62e886c0312f950860c1fd
#
_entry.id   0610f5eaae62e886c0312f950860c1fd
#
_cell.length_a   1.000
_cell.length_b   1.000
_cell.length_c   1.000
_cell.angle_alpha   90.00
_cell.angle_beta   90.00
_cell.angle_gamma   90.00
#
_symmetry.space_group_name_H-M   'P 1'
#
loop_
_entity.id
_entity.type
_entity.pdbx_description
1 polymer ?
#
loop_
_entity_poly.entity_id
_entity_poly.type
_entity_poly.pdbx_seq_one_letter_code
_entity_poly.pdbx_strand_id
1 'polypeptide(L)'
;YGVGHELMGNPAPSPHVKLTQQGGIIEHYDRDLTVRVSAGMAIGDLQTELEKTNQFLPIDCDPDLTVGEAIVHNVYGPLRKSYGGPRDLLLGLRYIDGEGRDIHVGGRTVKNVAGYDLTRFMVGSLGQFGIVYEATLRTYAIPQRVLAVFVDVSDPAALSAVISDWMLTDATPTWMAMHRVGDNWQLSLGYYGSEKATQVQFDALGAFFKKSKAGLRIGESGPCALHDDLAERTLQRTWRRRAAAMVKIVV
;
A
#
# COMPACT_ATOMS: atom_id res chain seq x y z
N TYR A 1 3.90 21.25 -5.68
CA TYR A 1 4.98 20.61 -4.92
C TYR A 1 5.64 21.61 -3.94
N GLY A 2 4.86 22.16 -2.97
CA GLY A 2 5.38 23.06 -1.93
C GLY A 2 5.73 22.38 -0.61
N VAL A 3 5.37 21.13 -0.43
CA VAL A 3 5.45 20.44 0.88
C VAL A 3 6.88 20.21 1.35
N GLY A 4 7.82 19.92 0.45
CA GLY A 4 9.23 19.74 0.81
C GLY A 4 9.90 21.03 1.33
N HIS A 5 9.40 22.18 0.90
CA HIS A 5 9.93 23.49 1.31
C HIS A 5 9.47 23.91 2.71
N GLU A 6 8.23 23.61 3.05
CA GLU A 6 7.68 23.88 4.38
C GLU A 6 8.37 23.04 5.46
N LEU A 7 8.65 21.76 5.15
CA LEU A 7 9.35 20.85 6.05
C LEU A 7 10.81 21.25 6.31
N MET A 8 11.45 21.97 5.38
CA MET A 8 12.85 22.41 5.49
C MET A 8 12.99 23.81 6.07
N GLY A 9 11.89 24.48 6.40
CA GLY A 9 11.92 25.80 7.06
C GLY A 9 12.49 26.94 6.23
N ASN A 10 12.48 26.84 4.90
CA ASN A 10 12.98 27.88 4.03
C ASN A 10 11.85 28.87 3.67
N PRO A 11 11.91 30.14 4.10
CA PRO A 11 10.83 31.10 3.91
C PRO A 11 10.75 31.73 2.50
N ALA A 12 11.63 31.35 1.58
CA ALA A 12 11.61 31.93 0.24
C ALA A 12 10.43 31.40 -0.56
N PRO A 13 9.64 32.26 -1.23
CA PRO A 13 8.58 31.79 -2.13
C PRO A 13 9.22 31.05 -3.30
N SER A 14 9.13 29.73 -3.27
CA SER A 14 9.56 28.90 -4.38
C SER A 14 8.53 28.98 -5.51
N PRO A 15 8.94 29.05 -6.77
CA PRO A 15 8.00 28.97 -7.87
C PRO A 15 7.29 27.61 -7.82
N HIS A 16 5.98 27.63 -7.68
CA HIS A 16 5.17 26.42 -7.74
C HIS A 16 5.00 26.04 -9.20
N VAL A 17 5.56 24.89 -9.60
CA VAL A 17 5.29 24.31 -10.90
C VAL A 17 4.11 23.32 -10.74
N LYS A 18 2.97 23.70 -11.30
CA LYS A 18 1.82 22.81 -11.38
C LYS A 18 1.88 22.02 -12.67
N LEU A 19 1.94 20.70 -12.58
CA LEU A 19 1.76 19.83 -13.74
C LEU A 19 0.30 19.92 -14.15
N THR A 20 0.05 20.58 -15.28
CA THR A 20 -1.31 20.76 -15.81
C THR A 20 -1.77 19.62 -16.71
N GLN A 21 -0.91 18.64 -16.98
CA GLN A 21 -1.29 17.47 -17.73
C GLN A 21 -2.32 16.67 -16.95
N GLN A 22 -3.50 16.50 -17.52
CA GLN A 22 -4.51 15.58 -16.97
C GLN A 22 -3.87 14.20 -16.93
N GLY A 23 -3.81 13.63 -15.72
CA GLY A 23 -3.16 12.35 -15.48
C GLY A 23 -3.92 11.23 -16.17
N GLY A 24 -3.19 10.29 -16.77
CA GLY A 24 -3.76 9.12 -17.41
C GLY A 24 -2.73 8.02 -17.57
N ILE A 25 -3.22 6.83 -17.93
CA ILE A 25 -2.37 5.74 -18.36
C ILE A 25 -1.82 6.08 -19.74
N ILE A 26 -0.49 6.03 -19.88
CA ILE A 26 0.23 6.24 -21.13
C ILE A 26 0.35 4.91 -21.88
N GLU A 27 0.75 3.87 -21.16
CA GLU A 27 0.86 2.50 -21.69
C GLU A 27 0.53 1.49 -20.58
N HIS A 28 -0.22 0.45 -20.93
CA HIS A 28 -0.52 -0.65 -20.02
C HIS A 28 -0.12 -1.98 -20.64
N TYR A 29 0.83 -2.64 -20.00
CA TYR A 29 1.34 -3.95 -20.40
C TYR A 29 0.77 -4.98 -19.45
N ASP A 30 -0.47 -5.37 -19.68
CA ASP A 30 -1.27 -6.22 -18.78
C ASP A 30 -0.61 -7.58 -18.52
N ARG A 31 0.00 -8.19 -19.54
CA ARG A 31 0.70 -9.48 -19.44
C ARG A 31 2.01 -9.38 -18.64
N ASP A 32 2.66 -8.23 -18.69
CA ASP A 32 3.93 -7.98 -17.99
C ASP A 32 3.71 -7.41 -16.58
N LEU A 33 2.45 -7.20 -16.17
CA LEU A 33 2.07 -6.57 -14.90
C LEU A 33 2.81 -5.23 -14.70
N THR A 34 2.78 -4.41 -15.74
CA THR A 34 3.49 -3.12 -15.76
C THR A 34 2.62 -2.04 -16.38
N VAL A 35 2.60 -0.87 -15.77
CA VAL A 35 1.88 0.29 -16.26
C VAL A 35 2.77 1.52 -16.30
N ARG A 36 2.72 2.31 -17.38
CA ARG A 36 3.33 3.62 -17.49
C ARG A 36 2.24 4.68 -17.44
N VAL A 37 2.39 5.61 -16.51
CA VAL A 37 1.35 6.60 -16.18
C VAL A 37 1.94 8.00 -16.06
N SER A 38 1.10 9.00 -16.28
CA SER A 38 1.41 10.37 -15.88
C SER A 38 1.54 10.48 -14.36
N ALA A 39 2.56 11.19 -13.88
CA ALA A 39 2.75 11.43 -12.45
C ALA A 39 1.62 12.25 -11.82
N GLY A 40 0.86 13.00 -12.63
CA GLY A 40 -0.32 13.75 -12.18
C GLY A 40 -1.60 12.93 -12.06
N MET A 41 -1.60 11.64 -12.43
CA MET A 41 -2.76 10.76 -12.28
C MET A 41 -3.01 10.44 -10.81
N ALA A 42 -4.25 10.54 -10.34
CA ALA A 42 -4.62 10.15 -8.99
C ALA A 42 -4.48 8.61 -8.82
N ILE A 43 -4.04 8.17 -7.64
CA ILE A 43 -3.91 6.74 -7.33
C ILE A 43 -5.26 6.04 -7.42
N GLY A 44 -6.35 6.68 -6.99
CA GLY A 44 -7.70 6.12 -7.06
C GLY A 44 -8.16 5.87 -8.50
N ASP A 45 -7.87 6.80 -9.41
CA ASP A 45 -8.17 6.66 -10.83
C ASP A 45 -7.35 5.53 -11.46
N LEU A 46 -6.06 5.46 -11.12
CA LEU A 46 -5.18 4.39 -11.58
C LEU A 46 -5.68 3.02 -11.11
N GLN A 47 -6.08 2.89 -9.84
CA GLN A 47 -6.65 1.64 -9.32
C GLN A 47 -7.91 1.23 -10.09
N THR A 48 -8.80 2.19 -10.37
CA THR A 48 -10.03 1.95 -11.14
C THR A 48 -9.74 1.43 -12.56
N GLU A 49 -8.71 1.97 -13.21
CA GLU A 49 -8.31 1.50 -14.54
C GLU A 49 -7.67 0.11 -14.49
N LEU A 50 -6.79 -0.15 -13.50
CA LEU A 50 -6.13 -1.45 -13.32
C LEU A 50 -7.12 -2.58 -12.99
N GLU A 51 -8.20 -2.28 -12.26
CA GLU A 51 -9.25 -3.24 -11.95
C GLU A 51 -9.91 -3.84 -13.20
N LYS A 52 -9.98 -3.09 -14.30
CA LYS A 52 -10.56 -3.57 -15.57
C LYS A 52 -9.79 -4.77 -16.15
N THR A 53 -8.50 -4.87 -15.82
CA THR A 53 -7.61 -5.96 -16.24
C THR A 53 -7.26 -6.92 -15.09
N ASN A 54 -8.05 -6.88 -14.00
CA ASN A 54 -7.84 -7.69 -12.79
C ASN A 54 -6.46 -7.46 -12.14
N GLN A 55 -5.99 -6.22 -12.17
CA GLN A 55 -4.72 -5.79 -11.56
C GLN A 55 -4.93 -4.72 -10.52
N PHE A 56 -3.91 -4.51 -9.69
CA PHE A 56 -3.87 -3.42 -8.71
C PHE A 56 -2.44 -2.95 -8.45
N LEU A 57 -2.30 -1.73 -7.97
CA LEU A 57 -1.07 -1.18 -7.45
C LEU A 57 -1.09 -1.27 -5.91
N PRO A 58 -0.19 -2.04 -5.26
CA PRO A 58 -0.24 -2.28 -3.81
C PRO A 58 0.35 -1.12 -3.00
N ILE A 59 -0.17 0.08 -3.18
CA ILE A 59 0.16 1.28 -2.39
C ILE A 59 -1.08 1.68 -1.60
N ASP A 60 -0.97 1.62 -0.27
CA ASP A 60 -2.00 2.10 0.64
C ASP A 60 -1.78 3.60 0.88
N CYS A 61 -2.58 4.43 0.25
CA CYS A 61 -2.52 5.88 0.41
C CYS A 61 -3.88 6.53 0.16
N ASP A 62 -3.95 7.83 0.31
CA ASP A 62 -5.11 8.60 -0.09
C ASP A 62 -5.36 8.42 -1.60
N PRO A 63 -6.59 8.08 -2.05
CA PRO A 63 -6.88 7.90 -3.46
C PRO A 63 -6.71 9.18 -4.29
N ASP A 64 -6.85 10.35 -3.67
CA ASP A 64 -6.68 11.64 -4.32
C ASP A 64 -5.20 12.03 -4.49
N LEU A 65 -4.29 11.30 -3.82
CA LEU A 65 -2.86 11.51 -3.96
C LEU A 65 -2.42 11.12 -5.37
N THR A 66 -1.58 11.94 -5.99
CA THR A 66 -1.07 11.62 -7.33
C THR A 66 0.05 10.57 -7.26
N VAL A 67 0.26 9.86 -8.36
CA VAL A 67 1.37 8.90 -8.51
C VAL A 67 2.72 9.57 -8.22
N GLY A 68 2.94 10.78 -8.72
CA GLY A 68 4.16 11.54 -8.48
C GLY A 68 4.37 11.86 -7.00
N GLU A 69 3.31 12.29 -6.31
CA GLU A 69 3.37 12.54 -4.87
C GLU A 69 3.67 11.27 -4.08
N ALA A 70 3.00 10.17 -4.41
CA ALA A 70 3.27 8.89 -3.75
C ALA A 70 4.74 8.46 -3.88
N ILE A 71 5.35 8.70 -5.05
CA ILE A 71 6.77 8.39 -5.30
C ILE A 71 7.68 9.35 -4.52
N VAL A 72 7.54 10.66 -4.71
CA VAL A 72 8.50 11.62 -4.14
C VAL A 72 8.41 11.75 -2.62
N HIS A 73 7.27 11.42 -2.03
CA HIS A 73 7.11 11.34 -0.57
C HIS A 73 7.33 9.94 -0.02
N ASN A 74 7.58 8.94 -0.87
CA ASN A 74 7.71 7.52 -0.49
C ASN A 74 6.52 7.04 0.35
N VAL A 75 5.31 7.28 -0.14
CA VAL A 75 4.08 6.94 0.60
C VAL A 75 3.80 5.44 0.53
N TYR A 76 3.57 4.84 1.67
CA TYR A 76 3.23 3.42 1.78
C TYR A 76 2.36 3.16 3.01
N GLY A 77 1.70 2.02 3.04
CA GLY A 77 0.91 1.54 4.16
C GLY A 77 1.21 0.06 4.49
N PRO A 78 0.28 -0.63 5.13
CA PRO A 78 0.46 -2.02 5.60
C PRO A 78 0.80 -3.04 4.52
N LEU A 79 0.36 -2.83 3.26
CA LEU A 79 0.68 -3.71 2.12
C LEU A 79 2.19 -3.78 1.81
N ARG A 80 2.96 -2.77 2.26
CA ARG A 80 4.42 -2.78 2.13
C ARG A 80 5.06 -4.05 2.66
N LYS A 81 4.46 -4.68 3.66
CA LYS A 81 4.98 -5.93 4.25
C LYS A 81 5.20 -7.02 3.21
N SER A 82 4.27 -7.17 2.27
CA SER A 82 4.32 -8.27 1.28
C SER A 82 4.66 -7.83 -0.14
N TYR A 83 4.36 -6.58 -0.48
CA TYR A 83 4.54 -6.07 -1.85
C TYR A 83 5.69 -5.09 -1.99
N GLY A 84 6.27 -4.62 -0.88
CA GLY A 84 7.22 -3.51 -0.88
C GLY A 84 6.54 -2.16 -0.94
N GLY A 85 7.32 -1.10 -1.00
CA GLY A 85 6.85 0.28 -1.14
C GLY A 85 7.12 0.83 -2.54
N PRO A 86 6.93 2.15 -2.76
CA PRO A 86 7.20 2.79 -4.04
C PRO A 86 8.58 2.46 -4.60
N ARG A 87 9.58 2.30 -3.73
CA ARG A 87 10.95 1.96 -4.11
C ARG A 87 11.09 0.58 -4.77
N ASP A 88 10.21 -0.35 -4.43
CA ASP A 88 10.20 -1.72 -4.94
C ASP A 88 9.27 -1.87 -6.16
N LEU A 89 8.29 -0.97 -6.27
CA LEU A 89 7.29 -0.97 -7.34
C LEU A 89 7.71 -0.12 -8.53
N LEU A 90 8.55 0.89 -8.33
CA LEU A 90 8.99 1.80 -9.39
C LEU A 90 10.06 1.14 -10.26
N LEU A 91 9.75 0.93 -11.54
CA LEU A 91 10.65 0.33 -12.53
C LEU A 91 11.40 1.39 -13.35
N GLY A 92 10.78 2.54 -13.58
CA GLY A 92 11.38 3.64 -14.30
C GLY A 92 10.59 4.93 -14.09
N LEU A 93 11.23 6.05 -14.38
CA LEU A 93 10.59 7.36 -14.34
C LEU A 93 11.20 8.33 -15.34
N ARG A 94 10.44 9.38 -15.65
CA ARG A 94 10.93 10.56 -16.34
C ARG A 94 10.72 11.79 -15.48
N TYR A 95 11.72 12.64 -15.46
CA TYR A 95 11.67 13.88 -14.68
C TYR A 95 12.46 14.99 -15.37
N ILE A 96 12.06 16.23 -15.10
CA ILE A 96 12.80 17.41 -15.50
C ILE A 96 13.67 17.83 -14.31
N ASP A 97 14.97 17.92 -14.53
CA ASP A 97 15.92 18.35 -13.50
C ASP A 97 15.96 19.88 -13.31
N GLY A 98 16.80 20.35 -12.38
CA GLY A 98 16.96 21.78 -12.08
C GLY A 98 17.55 22.62 -13.22
N GLU A 99 18.13 21.99 -14.24
CA GLU A 99 18.67 22.63 -15.45
C GLU A 99 17.69 22.56 -16.64
N GLY A 100 16.48 22.01 -16.42
CA GLY A 100 15.46 21.85 -17.46
C GLY A 100 15.69 20.68 -18.40
N ARG A 101 16.59 19.75 -18.08
CA ARG A 101 16.86 18.57 -18.89
C ARG A 101 15.81 17.49 -18.63
N ASP A 102 15.33 16.86 -19.71
CA ASP A 102 14.48 15.67 -19.64
C ASP A 102 15.34 14.43 -19.35
N ILE A 103 15.20 13.88 -18.18
CA ILE A 103 15.96 12.71 -17.72
C ILE A 103 15.04 11.49 -17.71
N HIS A 104 15.50 10.43 -18.36
CA HIS A 104 14.81 9.14 -18.37
C HIS A 104 15.69 8.09 -17.68
N VAL A 105 15.16 7.45 -16.64
CA VAL A 105 15.85 6.44 -15.84
C VAL A 105 15.01 5.20 -15.64
N GLY A 106 15.69 4.05 -15.56
CA GLY A 106 15.01 2.77 -15.46
C GLY A 106 14.39 2.33 -16.78
N GLY A 107 13.45 1.41 -16.72
CA GLY A 107 12.78 0.84 -17.89
C GLY A 107 11.71 -0.17 -17.47
N ARG A 108 11.16 -0.93 -18.43
CA ARG A 108 10.16 -1.97 -18.17
C ARG A 108 10.71 -3.23 -17.51
N THR A 109 12.02 -3.43 -17.54
CA THR A 109 12.65 -4.65 -17.03
C THR A 109 13.26 -4.42 -15.66
N VAL A 110 13.08 -5.39 -14.78
CA VAL A 110 13.58 -5.38 -13.39
C VAL A 110 15.11 -5.32 -13.32
N LYS A 111 15.82 -5.59 -14.42
CA LYS A 111 17.28 -5.66 -14.47
C LYS A 111 17.86 -4.48 -15.23
N ASN A 112 18.24 -3.44 -14.52
CA ASN A 112 19.09 -2.36 -15.03
C ASN A 112 20.43 -2.43 -14.26
N VAL A 113 21.48 -2.89 -14.92
CA VAL A 113 22.76 -3.26 -14.26
C VAL A 113 23.91 -2.26 -14.50
N ALA A 114 23.64 -1.12 -15.12
CA ALA A 114 24.68 -0.13 -15.41
C ALA A 114 24.35 1.22 -14.74
N GLY A 115 25.24 1.67 -13.86
CA GLY A 115 25.18 3.00 -13.26
C GLY A 115 24.46 3.07 -11.90
N TYR A 116 24.31 4.30 -11.40
CA TYR A 116 23.57 4.57 -10.15
C TYR A 116 22.07 4.34 -10.36
N ASP A 117 21.43 3.76 -9.34
CA ASP A 117 19.98 3.55 -9.35
C ASP A 117 19.22 4.88 -9.05
N LEU A 118 19.17 5.74 -10.06
CA LEU A 118 18.48 7.02 -9.97
C LEU A 118 16.97 6.85 -9.78
N THR A 119 16.42 5.73 -10.21
CA THR A 119 15.01 5.40 -10.00
C THR A 119 14.70 5.35 -8.51
N ARG A 120 15.48 4.58 -7.76
CA ARG A 120 15.33 4.50 -6.30
C ARG A 120 15.76 5.76 -5.57
N PHE A 121 16.69 6.53 -6.13
CA PHE A 121 17.12 7.81 -5.57
C PHE A 121 15.99 8.84 -5.54
N MET A 122 15.14 8.85 -6.56
CA MET A 122 14.01 9.78 -6.66
C MET A 122 12.87 9.47 -5.69
N VAL A 123 12.79 8.25 -5.17
CA VAL A 123 11.79 7.89 -4.16
C VAL A 123 12.13 8.51 -2.81
N GLY A 124 11.24 9.33 -2.28
CA GLY A 124 11.45 10.09 -1.03
C GLY A 124 12.29 11.35 -1.23
N SER A 125 12.49 11.79 -2.48
CA SER A 125 13.27 13.00 -2.81
C SER A 125 12.58 14.31 -2.43
N LEU A 126 11.29 14.28 -2.09
CA LEU A 126 10.47 15.46 -1.82
C LEU A 126 10.47 16.48 -2.98
N GLY A 127 10.74 16.02 -4.21
CA GLY A 127 10.81 16.87 -5.39
C GLY A 127 12.07 17.76 -5.49
N GLN A 128 13.07 17.55 -4.63
CA GLN A 128 14.25 18.42 -4.57
C GLN A 128 15.18 18.30 -5.77
N PHE A 129 15.17 17.17 -6.46
CA PHE A 129 16.09 16.88 -7.57
C PHE A 129 15.45 16.99 -8.95
N GLY A 130 14.18 17.34 -9.00
CA GLY A 130 13.46 17.53 -10.26
C GLY A 130 11.96 17.23 -10.14
N ILE A 131 11.26 17.46 -11.23
CA ILE A 131 9.81 17.31 -11.35
C ILE A 131 9.53 16.01 -12.08
N VAL A 132 9.05 15.00 -11.35
CA VAL A 132 8.61 13.72 -11.95
C VAL A 132 7.31 13.95 -12.71
N TYR A 133 7.25 13.55 -13.97
CA TYR A 133 6.08 13.71 -14.81
C TYR A 133 5.55 12.40 -15.41
N GLU A 134 6.37 11.34 -15.50
CA GLU A 134 5.94 9.98 -15.85
C GLU A 134 6.57 8.96 -14.90
N ALA A 135 5.85 7.87 -14.62
CA ALA A 135 6.33 6.73 -13.86
C ALA A 135 5.94 5.42 -14.54
N THR A 136 6.85 4.45 -14.51
CA THR A 136 6.59 3.06 -14.87
C THR A 136 6.57 2.23 -13.60
N LEU A 137 5.44 1.59 -13.34
CA LEU A 137 5.16 0.91 -12.09
C LEU A 137 4.86 -0.56 -12.34
N ARG A 138 5.31 -1.40 -11.41
CA ARG A 138 4.92 -2.80 -11.34
C ARG A 138 3.54 -2.89 -10.69
N THR A 139 2.64 -3.66 -11.30
CA THR A 139 1.34 -4.02 -10.79
C THR A 139 1.31 -5.47 -10.32
N TYR A 140 0.22 -5.88 -9.72
CA TYR A 140 -0.02 -7.25 -9.27
C TYR A 140 -1.43 -7.68 -9.64
N ALA A 141 -1.62 -8.97 -9.84
CA ALA A 141 -2.97 -9.53 -10.02
C ALA A 141 -3.79 -9.37 -8.73
N ILE A 142 -5.05 -9.02 -8.87
CA ILE A 142 -5.97 -8.95 -7.74
C ILE A 142 -6.13 -10.33 -7.13
N PRO A 143 -5.98 -10.50 -5.80
CA PRO A 143 -6.14 -11.79 -5.15
C PRO A 143 -7.56 -12.32 -5.32
N GLN A 144 -7.70 -13.63 -5.51
CA GLN A 144 -9.00 -14.29 -5.65
C GLN A 144 -9.86 -14.14 -4.40
N ARG A 145 -9.21 -14.14 -3.22
CA ARG A 145 -9.86 -14.01 -1.93
C ARG A 145 -9.05 -13.09 -1.00
N VAL A 146 -9.76 -12.26 -0.28
CA VAL A 146 -9.23 -11.44 0.82
C VAL A 146 -9.93 -11.88 2.09
N LEU A 147 -9.15 -12.25 3.10
CA LEU A 147 -9.62 -12.51 4.46
C LEU A 147 -9.07 -11.41 5.37
N ALA A 148 -9.93 -10.69 6.06
CA ALA A 148 -9.56 -9.72 7.06
C ALA A 148 -9.94 -10.23 8.46
N VAL A 149 -9.01 -10.12 9.40
CA VAL A 149 -9.19 -10.53 10.79
C VAL A 149 -8.93 -9.35 11.68
N PHE A 150 -9.83 -9.08 12.62
CA PHE A 150 -9.75 -8.01 13.59
C PHE A 150 -9.70 -8.58 14.99
N VAL A 151 -8.71 -8.13 15.78
CA VAL A 151 -8.50 -8.56 17.16
C VAL A 151 -8.59 -7.33 18.04
N ASP A 152 -9.65 -7.22 18.84
CA ASP A 152 -9.78 -6.15 19.83
C ASP A 152 -8.91 -6.49 21.04
N VAL A 153 -8.11 -5.55 21.49
CA VAL A 153 -7.10 -5.73 22.52
C VAL A 153 -7.25 -4.67 23.59
N SER A 154 -7.46 -5.10 24.82
CA SER A 154 -7.54 -4.20 25.97
C SER A 154 -6.15 -3.78 26.50
N ASP A 155 -5.15 -4.66 26.39
CA ASP A 155 -3.77 -4.40 26.80
C ASP A 155 -2.77 -4.63 25.68
N PRO A 156 -2.16 -3.55 25.11
CA PRO A 156 -1.14 -3.66 24.07
C PRO A 156 0.10 -4.50 24.48
N ALA A 157 0.43 -4.56 25.77
CA ALA A 157 1.58 -5.34 26.24
C ALA A 157 1.30 -6.85 26.12
N ALA A 158 0.08 -7.29 26.47
CA ALA A 158 -0.34 -8.66 26.26
C ALA A 158 -0.34 -9.05 24.78
N LEU A 159 -0.71 -8.12 23.91
CA LEU A 159 -0.70 -8.33 22.46
C LEU A 159 0.70 -8.59 21.91
N SER A 160 1.73 -7.92 22.44
CA SER A 160 3.12 -8.11 21.99
C SER A 160 3.57 -9.57 22.13
N ALA A 161 3.25 -10.21 23.25
CA ALA A 161 3.54 -11.63 23.45
C ALA A 161 2.78 -12.52 22.45
N VAL A 162 1.49 -12.25 22.25
CA VAL A 162 0.64 -13.00 21.31
C VAL A 162 1.15 -12.85 19.88
N ILE A 163 1.55 -11.65 19.44
CA ILE A 163 2.12 -11.41 18.11
C ILE A 163 3.45 -12.15 17.96
N SER A 164 4.32 -12.13 18.98
CA SER A 164 5.60 -12.82 18.94
C SER A 164 5.41 -14.32 18.76
N ASP A 165 4.53 -14.93 19.52
CA ASP A 165 4.22 -16.35 19.42
C ASP A 165 3.59 -16.71 18.07
N TRP A 166 2.72 -15.81 17.55
CA TRP A 166 2.08 -16.03 16.29
C TRP A 166 3.02 -15.88 15.10
N MET A 167 3.97 -14.95 15.14
CA MET A 167 4.99 -14.82 14.10
C MET A 167 5.91 -16.05 13.96
N LEU A 168 5.89 -16.96 14.94
CA LEU A 168 6.56 -18.25 14.86
C LEU A 168 5.72 -19.33 14.15
N THR A 169 4.48 -18.99 13.77
CA THR A 169 3.61 -19.90 13.00
C THR A 169 3.75 -19.66 11.50
N ASP A 170 3.27 -20.61 10.68
CA ASP A 170 3.23 -20.49 9.23
C ASP A 170 2.12 -19.55 8.73
N ALA A 171 1.29 -19.02 9.64
CA ALA A 171 0.18 -18.11 9.32
C ALA A 171 0.67 -16.67 9.14
N THR A 172 1.33 -16.38 8.04
CA THR A 172 1.90 -15.06 7.75
C THR A 172 0.88 -14.16 7.04
N PRO A 173 0.41 -13.06 7.66
CA PRO A 173 -0.52 -12.13 6.99
C PRO A 173 0.18 -11.36 5.88
N THR A 174 -0.57 -11.02 4.84
CA THR A 174 -0.14 -10.13 3.76
C THR A 174 0.11 -8.73 4.28
N TRP A 175 -0.77 -8.26 5.17
CA TRP A 175 -0.60 -6.97 5.86
C TRP A 175 -1.06 -7.07 7.31
N MET A 176 -0.54 -6.16 8.12
CA MET A 176 -0.88 -6.03 9.54
C MET A 176 -0.87 -4.56 9.92
N ALA A 177 -1.86 -4.14 10.69
CA ALA A 177 -1.94 -2.79 11.24
C ALA A 177 -2.53 -2.83 12.64
N MET A 178 -2.12 -1.91 13.50
CA MET A 178 -2.70 -1.69 14.81
C MET A 178 -3.13 -0.25 14.93
N HIS A 179 -4.33 -0.02 15.45
CA HIS A 179 -4.90 1.30 15.61
C HIS A 179 -5.77 1.36 16.87
N ARG A 180 -6.03 2.56 17.33
CA ARG A 180 -6.88 2.79 18.49
C ARG A 180 -8.34 2.92 18.05
N VAL A 181 -9.25 2.22 18.74
CA VAL A 181 -10.70 2.25 18.52
C VAL A 181 -11.35 2.63 19.84
N GLY A 182 -11.75 3.89 20.00
CA GLY A 182 -12.21 4.40 21.28
C GLY A 182 -11.10 4.27 22.34
N ASP A 183 -11.38 3.55 23.43
CA ASP A 183 -10.41 3.28 24.52
C ASP A 183 -9.61 1.99 24.32
N ASN A 184 -9.96 1.18 23.35
CA ASN A 184 -9.31 -0.09 23.05
C ASN A 184 -8.33 0.02 21.87
N TRP A 185 -7.49 -0.99 21.75
CA TRP A 185 -6.65 -1.19 20.58
C TRP A 185 -7.23 -2.28 19.69
N GLN A 186 -7.07 -2.14 18.37
CA GLN A 186 -7.47 -3.17 17.44
C GLN A 186 -6.28 -3.54 16.55
N LEU A 187 -5.95 -4.83 16.53
CA LEU A 187 -5.04 -5.42 15.57
C LEU A 187 -5.83 -5.90 14.35
N SER A 188 -5.46 -5.44 13.19
CA SER A 188 -6.06 -5.82 11.91
C SER A 188 -5.06 -6.59 11.07
N LEU A 189 -5.49 -7.70 10.49
CA LEU A 189 -4.68 -8.63 9.71
C LEU A 189 -5.38 -8.94 8.40
N GLY A 190 -4.63 -8.94 7.31
CA GLY A 190 -5.17 -9.32 6.02
C GLY A 190 -4.40 -10.47 5.39
N TYR A 191 -5.12 -11.42 4.81
CA TYR A 191 -4.58 -12.55 4.07
C TYR A 191 -5.12 -12.52 2.65
N TYR A 192 -4.22 -12.49 1.69
CA TYR A 192 -4.52 -12.43 0.27
C TYR A 192 -4.06 -13.71 -0.40
N GLY A 193 -4.88 -14.27 -1.28
CA GLY A 193 -4.47 -15.45 -2.02
C GLY A 193 -5.61 -16.14 -2.75
N SER A 194 -5.42 -17.44 -3.03
CA SER A 194 -6.48 -18.31 -3.50
C SER A 194 -7.41 -18.67 -2.34
N GLU A 195 -8.60 -19.16 -2.65
CA GLU A 195 -9.55 -19.61 -1.64
C GLU A 195 -8.94 -20.67 -0.71
N LYS A 196 -8.25 -21.66 -1.29
CA LYS A 196 -7.57 -22.71 -0.54
C LYS A 196 -6.48 -22.17 0.38
N ALA A 197 -5.64 -21.25 -0.13
CA ALA A 197 -4.55 -20.67 0.64
C ALA A 197 -5.07 -19.84 1.82
N THR A 198 -6.07 -19.00 1.60
CA THR A 198 -6.67 -18.19 2.67
C THR A 198 -7.42 -19.04 3.69
N GLN A 199 -8.02 -20.17 3.30
CA GLN A 199 -8.66 -21.09 4.24
C GLN A 199 -7.63 -21.78 5.16
N VAL A 200 -6.50 -22.25 4.61
CA VAL A 200 -5.41 -22.83 5.41
C VAL A 200 -4.88 -21.81 6.45
N GLN A 201 -4.71 -20.55 6.06
CA GLN A 201 -4.28 -19.48 6.96
C GLN A 201 -5.32 -19.22 8.06
N PHE A 202 -6.60 -19.23 7.72
CA PHE A 202 -7.69 -19.05 8.66
C PHE A 202 -7.75 -20.20 9.69
N ASP A 203 -7.60 -21.44 9.24
CA ASP A 203 -7.61 -22.61 10.11
C ASP A 203 -6.40 -22.62 11.06
N ALA A 204 -5.21 -22.25 10.57
CA ALA A 204 -4.00 -22.11 11.36
C ALA A 204 -4.16 -21.01 12.42
N LEU A 205 -4.75 -19.87 12.07
CA LEU A 205 -5.06 -18.80 12.98
C LEU A 205 -6.04 -19.25 14.07
N GLY A 206 -7.12 -19.95 13.70
CA GLY A 206 -8.10 -20.49 14.62
C GLY A 206 -7.49 -21.50 15.61
N ALA A 207 -6.57 -22.36 15.13
CA ALA A 207 -5.85 -23.31 15.97
C ALA A 207 -4.90 -22.61 16.96
N PHE A 208 -4.20 -21.58 16.51
CA PHE A 208 -3.34 -20.77 17.35
C PHE A 208 -4.10 -20.07 18.48
N PHE A 209 -5.20 -19.41 18.15
CA PHE A 209 -6.00 -18.69 19.13
C PHE A 209 -6.71 -19.62 20.14
N LYS A 210 -7.10 -20.82 19.75
CA LYS A 210 -7.62 -21.82 20.68
C LYS A 210 -6.59 -22.29 21.71
N LYS A 211 -5.31 -22.28 21.36
CA LYS A 211 -4.20 -22.66 22.26
C LYS A 211 -3.73 -21.51 23.15
N SER A 212 -3.87 -20.28 22.67
CA SER A 212 -3.47 -19.12 23.46
C SER A 212 -4.46 -18.96 24.63
N LYS A 213 -3.93 -18.79 25.85
CA LYS A 213 -4.73 -18.57 27.07
C LYS A 213 -5.37 -17.16 27.13
N ALA A 214 -5.11 -16.31 26.15
CA ALA A 214 -5.82 -15.05 25.94
C ALA A 214 -7.24 -15.43 25.51
N GLY A 215 -8.24 -15.05 26.27
CA GLY A 215 -9.65 -15.47 26.13
C GLY A 215 -10.32 -14.98 24.84
N LEU A 216 -9.75 -15.38 23.70
CA LEU A 216 -10.14 -14.98 22.36
C LEU A 216 -11.46 -15.63 21.96
N ARG A 217 -12.43 -14.82 21.62
CA ARG A 217 -13.66 -15.26 20.98
C ARG A 217 -13.58 -14.96 19.48
N ILE A 218 -13.63 -16.01 18.67
CA ILE A 218 -13.82 -15.87 17.22
C ILE A 218 -15.32 -15.63 17.01
N GLY A 219 -15.69 -14.41 16.68
CA GLY A 219 -17.04 -14.09 16.24
C GLY A 219 -17.19 -14.39 14.75
N GLU A 220 -18.18 -15.20 14.37
CA GLU A 220 -18.60 -15.27 12.97
C GLU A 220 -19.13 -13.90 12.58
N SER A 221 -18.52 -13.27 11.58
CA SER A 221 -18.93 -11.95 11.15
C SER A 221 -19.96 -12.04 10.01
N GLY A 222 -21.09 -11.47 10.26
CA GLY A 222 -21.87 -10.82 9.21
C GLY A 222 -21.12 -9.59 8.64
N PRO A 223 -21.68 -8.84 7.69
CA PRO A 223 -21.03 -7.66 7.13
C PRO A 223 -20.60 -6.71 8.27
N CYS A 224 -19.29 -6.59 8.50
CA CYS A 224 -18.74 -5.77 9.56
C CYS A 224 -18.95 -4.31 9.20
N ALA A 225 -19.76 -3.60 9.95
CA ALA A 225 -19.75 -2.15 9.97
C ALA A 225 -18.45 -1.71 10.64
N LEU A 226 -17.44 -1.41 9.85
CA LEU A 226 -16.23 -0.74 10.30
C LEU A 226 -16.60 0.70 10.66
N HIS A 227 -16.60 0.99 11.94
CA HIS A 227 -17.01 2.29 12.48
C HIS A 227 -15.82 3.20 12.80
N ASP A 228 -14.68 3.07 12.11
CA ASP A 228 -13.58 4.01 12.36
C ASP A 228 -12.81 4.44 11.11
N ASP A 229 -12.61 5.75 11.04
CA ASP A 229 -12.19 6.51 9.87
C ASP A 229 -10.82 6.07 9.29
N LEU A 230 -9.87 5.60 10.09
CA LEU A 230 -8.54 5.24 9.62
C LEU A 230 -8.44 3.79 9.11
N ALA A 231 -9.00 2.82 9.85
CA ALA A 231 -9.10 1.43 9.37
C ALA A 231 -10.05 1.35 8.18
N GLU A 232 -11.12 2.13 8.22
CA GLU A 232 -12.04 2.29 7.13
C GLU A 232 -11.38 2.93 5.92
N ARG A 233 -10.54 3.94 6.09
CA ARG A 233 -9.76 4.57 5.02
C ARG A 233 -8.72 3.62 4.42
N THR A 234 -8.03 2.81 5.19
CA THR A 234 -7.06 1.84 4.69
C THR A 234 -7.73 0.66 3.98
N LEU A 235 -8.89 0.19 4.47
CA LEU A 235 -9.62 -0.94 3.92
C LEU A 235 -10.67 -0.54 2.87
N GLN A 236 -11.36 0.61 3.03
CA GLN A 236 -12.38 1.07 2.08
C GLN A 236 -11.81 1.45 0.73
N ARG A 237 -10.60 1.99 0.70
CA ARG A 237 -10.04 2.61 -0.49
C ARG A 237 -9.59 1.61 -1.55
N THR A 238 -9.25 0.38 -1.16
CA THR A 238 -8.77 -0.62 -2.11
C THR A 238 -9.56 -1.93 -2.13
N TRP A 239 -10.20 -2.36 -1.03
CA TRP A 239 -10.60 -3.76 -0.89
C TRP A 239 -12.01 -4.04 -0.40
N ARG A 240 -12.79 -3.04 0.03
CA ARG A 240 -14.16 -3.22 0.54
C ARG A 240 -15.10 -3.94 -0.42
N ARG A 241 -14.88 -3.79 -1.71
CA ARG A 241 -15.75 -4.41 -2.73
C ARG A 241 -15.51 -5.91 -2.92
N ARG A 242 -14.41 -6.46 -2.36
CA ARG A 242 -13.96 -7.84 -2.63
C ARG A 242 -13.63 -8.67 -1.39
N ALA A 243 -13.79 -8.15 -0.18
CA ALA A 243 -13.59 -8.97 1.03
C ALA A 243 -14.68 -10.05 1.10
N ALA A 244 -14.31 -11.29 0.80
CA ALA A 244 -15.23 -12.43 0.82
C ALA A 244 -15.58 -12.88 2.24
N ALA A 245 -14.72 -12.57 3.23
CA ALA A 245 -14.99 -12.86 4.63
C ALA A 245 -14.22 -11.88 5.53
N MET A 246 -14.87 -11.39 6.57
CA MET A 246 -14.28 -10.61 7.64
C MET A 246 -14.56 -11.35 8.95
N VAL A 247 -13.54 -11.49 9.78
CA VAL A 247 -13.65 -12.18 11.08
C VAL A 247 -13.22 -11.21 12.17
N LYS A 248 -14.06 -11.00 13.14
CA LYS A 248 -13.75 -10.21 14.34
C LYS A 248 -13.39 -11.14 15.49
N ILE A 249 -12.25 -10.90 16.12
CA ILE A 249 -11.79 -11.62 17.31
C ILE A 249 -11.73 -10.61 18.45
N VAL A 250 -12.33 -10.94 19.58
CA VAL A 250 -12.27 -10.11 20.80
C VAL A 250 -11.37 -10.81 21.80
N VAL A 251 -10.38 -10.10 22.33
CA VAL A 251 -9.41 -10.58 23.33
C VAL A 251 -9.66 -9.93 24.66
#